data_50d11b6e79d048ab10ac323739c9e932
#
_entry.id   50d11b6e79d048ab10ac323739c9e932
#
_cell.length_a   1.000
_cell.length_b   1.000
_cell.length_c   1.000
_cell.angle_alpha   90.00
_cell.angle_beta   90.00
_cell.angle_gamma   90.00
#
_symmetry.space_group_name_H-M   'P 1'
#
loop_
_entity.id
_entity.type
_entity.pdbx_description
1 polymer ?
#
loop_
_entity_poly.entity_id
_entity_poly.type
_entity_poly.pdbx_seq_one_letter_code
_entity_poly.pdbx_strand_id
1 'polypeptide(L)'
;MERELFALRMEEYRTMVEDFLDAQCVAADEPYARLLDAMRYSLTAGGKRLRPILTLEFCRLCGGDVHAALPAACGVELLHTYSLIHDDLPCMDDDDLRRGKPSNHKVFGEATAVLAGDALQALAFETVLSAPLAPERALRCGQILTHAAGHAGICGGQQLDLEWEGRSLDRDELMAIHLRKTSALIRAACLMGVAAAGGTAEQADAAQRYADALGLAFQIRDDMLDVIGDEATFGKPIGSDKAEKKTTFVDLLGLAACEREVVRLTDEAISALSPFGGEADFLAALSRSMETRNK
;
A
#
# COMPACT_ATOMS: atom_id res chain seq x y z
N MET A 1 23.67 -1.44 -2.81
CA MET A 1 23.65 -0.05 -2.25
C MET A 1 24.10 -0.08 -0.80
N GLU A 2 24.92 0.87 -0.37
CA GLU A 2 25.31 1.00 1.03
C GLU A 2 24.10 1.31 1.91
N ARG A 3 24.08 0.72 3.14
CA ARG A 3 22.95 0.86 4.07
C ARG A 3 22.60 2.31 4.41
N GLU A 4 23.61 3.15 4.50
CA GLU A 4 23.46 4.58 4.80
C GLU A 4 22.76 5.33 3.65
N LEU A 5 23.14 5.07 2.41
CA LEU A 5 22.53 5.69 1.22
C LEU A 5 21.06 5.22 1.05
N PHE A 6 20.77 3.96 1.38
CA PHE A 6 19.39 3.46 1.41
C PHE A 6 18.54 4.22 2.42
N ALA A 7 19.05 4.38 3.65
CA ALA A 7 18.33 5.08 4.71
C ALA A 7 18.08 6.56 4.37
N LEU A 8 19.07 7.23 3.79
CA LEU A 8 18.93 8.64 3.36
C LEU A 8 17.84 8.79 2.29
N ARG A 9 17.81 7.95 1.26
CA ARG A 9 16.79 8.04 0.20
C ARG A 9 15.40 7.68 0.72
N MET A 10 15.30 6.70 1.61
CA MET A 10 14.03 6.38 2.28
C MET A 10 13.48 7.59 3.05
N GLU A 11 14.35 8.28 3.78
CA GLU A 11 13.97 9.46 4.55
C GLU A 11 13.59 10.64 3.67
N GLU A 12 14.34 10.89 2.60
CA GLU A 12 14.04 11.92 1.61
C GLU A 12 12.65 11.72 1.00
N TYR A 13 12.35 10.53 0.48
CA TYR A 13 11.04 10.24 -0.09
C TYR A 13 9.93 10.31 0.95
N ARG A 14 10.18 9.81 2.16
CA ARG A 14 9.19 9.88 3.25
C ARG A 14 8.86 11.33 3.58
N THR A 15 9.86 12.18 3.74
CA THR A 15 9.69 13.61 4.02
C THR A 15 8.88 14.29 2.92
N MET A 16 9.24 14.09 1.65
CA MET A 16 8.49 14.65 0.51
C MET A 16 7.00 14.25 0.55
N VAL A 17 6.73 12.99 0.82
CA VAL A 17 5.37 12.45 0.90
C VAL A 17 4.61 13.01 2.10
N GLU A 18 5.22 13.03 3.27
CA GLU A 18 4.60 13.53 4.51
C GLU A 18 4.28 15.02 4.43
N ASP A 19 5.21 15.83 3.92
CA ASP A 19 5.00 17.27 3.70
C ASP A 19 3.83 17.51 2.74
N PHE A 20 3.75 16.74 1.65
CA PHE A 20 2.64 16.85 0.70
C PHE A 20 1.31 16.44 1.35
N LEU A 21 1.25 15.31 2.05
CA LEU A 21 0.03 14.81 2.69
C LEU A 21 -0.42 15.73 3.82
N ASP A 22 0.51 16.31 4.56
CA ASP A 22 0.23 17.23 5.67
C ASP A 22 -0.41 18.54 5.20
N ALA A 23 -0.10 18.95 3.98
CA ALA A 23 -0.72 20.10 3.32
C ALA A 23 -2.14 19.81 2.81
N GLN A 24 -2.56 18.53 2.75
CA GLN A 24 -3.92 18.16 2.37
C GLN A 24 -4.86 18.28 3.57
N CYS A 25 -6.16 18.43 3.31
CA CYS A 25 -7.21 18.39 4.33
C CYS A 25 -7.00 19.38 5.48
N VAL A 26 -6.45 20.55 5.19
CA VAL A 26 -6.31 21.61 6.20
C VAL A 26 -7.69 22.21 6.48
N ALA A 27 -8.18 22.04 7.71
CA ALA A 27 -9.42 22.65 8.16
C ALA A 27 -9.22 24.16 8.25
N ALA A 28 -9.69 24.89 7.23
CA ALA A 28 -9.95 26.32 7.33
C ALA A 28 -11.32 26.52 7.98
N ASP A 29 -11.83 27.78 8.02
CA ASP A 29 -13.17 28.12 8.54
C ASP A 29 -14.31 27.59 7.64
N GLU A 30 -14.24 26.28 7.31
CA GLU A 30 -15.21 25.60 6.45
C GLU A 30 -16.31 24.94 7.27
N PRO A 31 -17.56 24.96 6.82
CA PRO A 31 -18.68 24.36 7.55
C PRO A 31 -18.56 22.83 7.69
N TYR A 32 -17.69 22.19 6.91
CA TYR A 32 -17.37 20.77 6.95
C TYR A 32 -16.00 20.46 7.58
N ALA A 33 -15.46 21.34 8.43
CA ALA A 33 -14.16 21.20 9.08
C ALA A 33 -13.99 19.83 9.78
N ARG A 34 -15.08 19.30 10.42
CA ARG A 34 -15.07 17.99 11.05
C ARG A 34 -14.73 16.85 10.08
N LEU A 35 -15.16 16.94 8.82
CA LEU A 35 -14.81 15.96 7.78
C LEU A 35 -13.32 16.05 7.45
N LEU A 36 -12.79 17.26 7.28
CA LEU A 36 -11.38 17.49 7.01
C LEU A 36 -10.49 17.00 8.16
N ASP A 37 -10.92 17.24 9.41
CA ASP A 37 -10.23 16.72 10.61
C ASP A 37 -10.20 15.19 10.63
N ALA A 38 -11.31 14.52 10.26
CA ALA A 38 -11.38 13.07 10.21
C ALA A 38 -10.48 12.49 9.10
N MET A 39 -10.45 13.11 7.91
CA MET A 39 -9.55 12.73 6.82
C MET A 39 -8.08 12.89 7.25
N ARG A 40 -7.72 14.06 7.78
CA ARG A 40 -6.36 14.39 8.23
C ARG A 40 -5.90 13.45 9.35
N TYR A 41 -6.75 13.15 10.32
CA TYR A 41 -6.45 12.26 11.44
C TYR A 41 -5.88 10.93 10.99
N SER A 42 -6.50 10.27 10.01
CA SER A 42 -6.03 8.99 9.47
C SER A 42 -4.84 9.16 8.52
N LEU A 43 -4.83 10.21 7.71
CA LEU A 43 -3.77 10.49 6.76
C LEU A 43 -2.43 10.75 7.44
N THR A 44 -2.44 11.47 8.57
CA THR A 44 -1.23 11.82 9.35
C THR A 44 -0.96 10.86 10.52
N ALA A 45 -1.63 9.71 10.57
CA ALA A 45 -1.41 8.69 11.61
C ALA A 45 -0.04 7.98 11.51
N GLY A 46 0.81 8.37 10.56
CA GLY A 46 2.10 7.74 10.28
C GLY A 46 1.99 6.55 9.31
N GLY A 47 3.03 5.76 9.25
CA GLY A 47 3.14 4.58 8.38
C GLY A 47 4.45 4.55 7.60
N LYS A 48 4.71 3.43 6.90
CA LYS A 48 5.97 3.23 6.15
C LYS A 48 6.01 3.99 4.82
N ARG A 49 4.88 4.49 4.36
CA ARG A 49 4.73 5.17 3.05
C ARG A 49 5.31 4.39 1.88
N LEU A 50 5.22 3.06 1.95
CA LEU A 50 5.83 2.16 0.97
C LEU A 50 5.32 2.43 -0.45
N ARG A 51 4.01 2.59 -0.63
CA ARG A 51 3.38 2.77 -1.94
C ARG A 51 3.84 4.05 -2.65
N PRO A 52 3.77 5.24 -2.04
CA PRO A 52 4.30 6.44 -2.69
C PRO A 52 5.81 6.36 -2.94
N ILE A 53 6.60 5.75 -2.05
CA ILE A 53 8.05 5.55 -2.26
C ILE A 53 8.30 4.69 -3.49
N LEU A 54 7.54 3.60 -3.67
CA LEU A 54 7.63 2.78 -4.89
C LEU A 54 7.31 3.59 -6.15
N THR A 55 6.28 4.44 -6.10
CA THR A 55 5.91 5.30 -7.24
C THR A 55 7.04 6.27 -7.60
N LEU A 56 7.61 6.95 -6.61
CA LEU A 56 8.71 7.89 -6.83
C LEU A 56 9.95 7.20 -7.36
N GLU A 57 10.31 6.04 -6.80
CA GLU A 57 11.51 5.34 -7.22
C GLU A 57 11.38 4.75 -8.63
N PHE A 58 10.24 4.17 -9.00
CA PHE A 58 10.02 3.73 -10.38
C PHE A 58 9.97 4.89 -11.38
N CYS A 59 9.46 6.06 -10.96
CA CYS A 59 9.54 7.27 -11.77
C CYS A 59 11.00 7.67 -12.00
N ARG A 60 11.82 7.71 -10.95
CA ARG A 60 13.26 8.01 -11.04
C ARG A 60 13.99 7.02 -11.95
N LEU A 61 13.76 5.73 -11.79
CA LEU A 61 14.38 4.67 -12.60
C LEU A 61 14.05 4.77 -14.09
N CYS A 62 12.90 5.30 -14.43
CA CYS A 62 12.50 5.57 -15.80
C CYS A 62 12.96 6.95 -16.31
N GLY A 63 13.78 7.70 -15.54
CA GLY A 63 14.29 9.02 -15.91
C GLY A 63 13.27 10.15 -15.78
N GLY A 64 12.19 9.95 -14.99
CA GLY A 64 11.17 10.95 -14.73
C GLY A 64 11.55 11.90 -13.59
N ASP A 65 10.79 12.99 -13.49
CA ASP A 65 10.90 13.98 -12.42
C ASP A 65 10.05 13.51 -11.22
N VAL A 66 10.70 13.18 -10.10
CA VAL A 66 10.05 12.72 -8.87
C VAL A 66 9.17 13.80 -8.23
N HIS A 67 9.52 15.08 -8.39
CA HIS A 67 8.70 16.18 -7.86
C HIS A 67 7.40 16.33 -8.67
N ALA A 68 7.46 16.19 -9.99
CA ALA A 68 6.27 16.19 -10.83
C ALA A 68 5.38 14.95 -10.58
N ALA A 69 5.98 13.80 -10.22
CA ALA A 69 5.26 12.57 -9.90
C ALA A 69 4.72 12.52 -8.45
N LEU A 70 5.16 13.41 -7.56
CA LEU A 70 4.79 13.39 -6.14
C LEU A 70 3.28 13.41 -5.90
N PRO A 71 2.45 14.23 -6.58
CA PRO A 71 1.00 14.17 -6.40
C PRO A 71 0.42 12.80 -6.80
N ALA A 72 0.91 12.20 -7.90
CA ALA A 72 0.48 10.87 -8.30
C ALA A 72 0.86 9.80 -7.27
N ALA A 73 2.06 9.89 -6.70
CA ALA A 73 2.51 9.02 -5.62
C ALA A 73 1.66 9.18 -4.35
N CYS A 74 1.34 10.41 -3.97
CA CYS A 74 0.50 10.69 -2.79
C CYS A 74 -0.96 10.28 -3.00
N GLY A 75 -1.48 10.33 -4.24
CA GLY A 75 -2.80 9.80 -4.57
C GLY A 75 -2.98 8.32 -4.23
N VAL A 76 -1.92 7.51 -4.38
CA VAL A 76 -1.94 6.10 -3.95
C VAL A 76 -2.07 5.97 -2.43
N GLU A 77 -1.42 6.85 -1.66
CA GLU A 77 -1.50 6.82 -0.19
C GLU A 77 -2.85 7.35 0.32
N LEU A 78 -3.42 8.37 -0.35
CA LEU A 78 -4.79 8.83 -0.07
C LEU A 78 -5.80 7.69 -0.25
N LEU A 79 -5.68 6.95 -1.37
CA LEU A 79 -6.51 5.78 -1.64
C LEU A 79 -6.28 4.66 -0.62
N HIS A 80 -5.05 4.39 -0.23
CA HIS A 80 -4.75 3.42 0.81
C HIS A 80 -5.34 3.84 2.16
N THR A 81 -5.31 5.12 2.49
CA THR A 81 -5.85 5.62 3.75
C THR A 81 -7.36 5.48 3.81
N TYR A 82 -8.09 5.77 2.71
CA TYR A 82 -9.54 5.53 2.69
C TYR A 82 -9.87 4.06 2.96
N SER A 83 -9.13 3.13 2.32
CA SER A 83 -9.41 1.70 2.51
C SER A 83 -9.24 1.27 3.96
N LEU A 84 -8.23 1.80 4.67
CA LEU A 84 -8.02 1.52 6.10
C LEU A 84 -9.14 2.10 6.97
N ILE A 85 -9.66 3.29 6.66
CA ILE A 85 -10.79 3.87 7.40
C ILE A 85 -12.03 2.99 7.26
N HIS A 86 -12.30 2.51 6.04
CA HIS A 86 -13.47 1.68 5.78
C HIS A 86 -13.30 0.27 6.33
N ASP A 87 -12.11 -0.31 6.24
CA ASP A 87 -11.82 -1.63 6.83
C ASP A 87 -12.07 -1.64 8.35
N ASP A 88 -11.75 -0.55 9.05
CA ASP A 88 -11.91 -0.44 10.51
C ASP A 88 -13.38 -0.30 10.97
N LEU A 89 -14.35 -0.06 10.07
CA LEU A 89 -15.76 0.17 10.43
C LEU A 89 -16.39 -1.07 11.10
N PRO A 90 -17.42 -0.87 12.00
CA PRO A 90 -18.10 -1.97 12.67
C PRO A 90 -18.82 -2.96 11.73
N CYS A 91 -19.09 -2.58 10.50
CA CYS A 91 -19.66 -3.47 9.47
C CYS A 91 -18.61 -4.19 8.63
N MET A 92 -17.33 -4.01 8.96
CA MET A 92 -16.16 -4.57 8.29
C MET A 92 -15.33 -5.36 9.33
N ASP A 93 -14.08 -5.00 9.55
CA ASP A 93 -13.19 -5.70 10.51
C ASP A 93 -13.44 -5.29 11.98
N ASP A 94 -14.22 -4.21 12.25
CA ASP A 94 -14.53 -3.63 13.58
C ASP A 94 -13.29 -3.39 14.47
N ASP A 95 -12.23 -2.87 13.86
CA ASP A 95 -10.97 -2.60 14.54
C ASP A 95 -11.06 -1.33 15.42
N ASP A 96 -10.77 -1.47 16.71
CA ASP A 96 -10.73 -0.33 17.65
C ASP A 96 -9.49 0.56 17.49
N LEU A 97 -8.39 0.00 17.00
CA LEU A 97 -7.09 0.65 16.89
C LEU A 97 -6.49 0.51 15.50
N ARG A 98 -5.93 1.60 14.98
CA ARG A 98 -5.13 1.61 13.75
C ARG A 98 -3.81 2.35 13.96
N ARG A 99 -2.66 1.70 13.72
CA ARG A 99 -1.32 2.28 13.93
C ARG A 99 -1.13 2.80 15.36
N GLY A 100 -1.68 2.09 16.36
CA GLY A 100 -1.58 2.44 17.78
C GLY A 100 -2.46 3.61 18.24
N LYS A 101 -3.33 4.12 17.38
CA LYS A 101 -4.32 5.16 17.70
C LYS A 101 -5.74 4.59 17.57
N PRO A 102 -6.74 5.15 18.26
CA PRO A 102 -8.14 4.79 18.01
C PRO A 102 -8.48 4.93 16.52
N SER A 103 -9.25 3.97 15.98
CA SER A 103 -9.69 4.02 14.58
C SER A 103 -10.60 5.23 14.32
N ASN A 104 -10.75 5.62 13.07
CA ASN A 104 -11.46 6.85 12.69
C ASN A 104 -12.89 6.89 13.24
N HIS A 105 -13.63 5.79 13.10
CA HIS A 105 -15.02 5.70 13.57
C HIS A 105 -15.15 5.81 15.09
N LYS A 106 -14.13 5.40 15.86
CA LYS A 106 -14.14 5.58 17.34
C LYS A 106 -13.97 7.04 17.74
N VAL A 107 -13.26 7.84 16.96
CA VAL A 107 -13.01 9.26 17.25
C VAL A 107 -14.11 10.17 16.70
N PHE A 108 -14.55 9.93 15.46
CA PHE A 108 -15.44 10.84 14.73
C PHE A 108 -16.86 10.28 14.54
N GLY A 109 -17.09 9.01 14.87
CA GLY A 109 -18.35 8.30 14.62
C GLY A 109 -18.41 7.69 13.22
N GLU A 110 -19.23 6.65 13.06
CA GLU A 110 -19.32 5.83 11.85
C GLU A 110 -19.66 6.64 10.60
N ALA A 111 -20.68 7.51 10.68
CA ALA A 111 -21.10 8.31 9.53
C ALA A 111 -20.00 9.25 9.02
N THR A 112 -19.23 9.88 9.94
CA THR A 112 -18.12 10.74 9.56
C THR A 112 -16.96 9.92 8.98
N ALA A 113 -16.70 8.72 9.52
CA ALA A 113 -15.67 7.82 9.01
C ALA A 113 -15.99 7.34 7.58
N VAL A 114 -17.23 6.96 7.29
CA VAL A 114 -17.67 6.61 5.93
C VAL A 114 -17.42 7.78 4.98
N LEU A 115 -17.87 8.98 5.32
CA LEU A 115 -17.69 10.17 4.48
C LEU A 115 -16.21 10.57 4.34
N ALA A 116 -15.39 10.36 5.38
CA ALA A 116 -13.95 10.63 5.31
C ALA A 116 -13.25 9.67 4.32
N GLY A 117 -13.63 8.41 4.30
CA GLY A 117 -13.14 7.46 3.31
C GLY A 117 -13.57 7.83 1.89
N ASP A 118 -14.85 8.13 1.67
CA ASP A 118 -15.38 8.55 0.37
C ASP A 118 -14.67 9.80 -0.16
N ALA A 119 -14.48 10.80 0.72
CA ALA A 119 -13.81 12.05 0.35
C ALA A 119 -12.32 11.84 0.05
N LEU A 120 -11.61 10.99 0.80
CA LEU A 120 -10.21 10.62 0.51
C LEU A 120 -10.09 9.87 -0.81
N GLN A 121 -11.03 8.99 -1.15
CA GLN A 121 -11.04 8.30 -2.44
C GLN A 121 -11.21 9.30 -3.60
N ALA A 122 -12.14 10.25 -3.48
CA ALA A 122 -12.34 11.30 -4.48
C ALA A 122 -11.08 12.18 -4.61
N LEU A 123 -10.52 12.61 -3.47
CA LEU A 123 -9.29 13.43 -3.41
C LEU A 123 -8.09 12.69 -4.02
N ALA A 124 -8.00 11.37 -3.87
CA ALA A 124 -6.93 10.58 -4.49
C ALA A 124 -6.94 10.71 -6.01
N PHE A 125 -8.10 10.58 -6.65
CA PHE A 125 -8.22 10.73 -8.10
C PHE A 125 -8.01 12.18 -8.55
N GLU A 126 -8.55 13.15 -7.84
CA GLU A 126 -8.33 14.57 -8.11
C GLU A 126 -6.82 14.90 -8.08
N THR A 127 -6.12 14.44 -7.04
CA THR A 127 -4.68 14.65 -6.85
C THR A 127 -3.87 14.05 -7.99
N VAL A 128 -4.18 12.82 -8.41
CA VAL A 128 -3.47 12.15 -9.52
C VAL A 128 -3.72 12.85 -10.85
N LEU A 129 -4.97 13.20 -11.13
CA LEU A 129 -5.36 13.83 -12.40
C LEU A 129 -4.87 15.28 -12.51
N SER A 130 -4.62 15.95 -11.38
CA SER A 130 -4.08 17.31 -11.31
C SER A 130 -2.55 17.34 -11.20
N ALA A 131 -1.87 16.19 -11.24
CA ALA A 131 -0.41 16.14 -11.19
C ALA A 131 0.22 16.93 -12.36
N PRO A 132 1.33 17.66 -12.15
CA PRO A 132 1.99 18.46 -13.18
C PRO A 132 2.77 17.57 -14.16
N LEU A 133 2.10 16.57 -14.71
CA LEU A 133 2.58 15.63 -15.71
C LEU A 133 1.98 15.99 -17.08
N ALA A 134 2.54 15.44 -18.15
CA ALA A 134 1.86 15.47 -19.44
C ALA A 134 0.46 14.83 -19.31
N PRO A 135 -0.59 15.40 -19.93
CA PRO A 135 -1.99 14.95 -19.73
C PRO A 135 -2.19 13.45 -19.94
N GLU A 136 -1.51 12.85 -20.91
CA GLU A 136 -1.59 11.43 -21.22
C GLU A 136 -1.00 10.57 -20.08
N ARG A 137 0.06 11.07 -19.42
CA ARG A 137 0.70 10.38 -18.28
C ARG A 137 -0.17 10.49 -17.03
N ALA A 138 -0.71 11.67 -16.73
CA ALA A 138 -1.65 11.87 -15.63
C ALA A 138 -2.91 10.99 -15.80
N LEU A 139 -3.48 10.97 -17.02
CA LEU A 139 -4.61 10.11 -17.36
C LEU A 139 -4.26 8.62 -17.15
N ARG A 140 -3.07 8.20 -17.60
CA ARG A 140 -2.62 6.81 -17.43
C ARG A 140 -2.46 6.44 -15.95
N CYS A 141 -1.88 7.31 -15.13
CA CYS A 141 -1.80 7.13 -13.68
C CYS A 141 -3.20 7.00 -13.07
N GLY A 142 -4.15 7.88 -13.44
CA GLY A 142 -5.54 7.81 -13.00
C GLY A 142 -6.23 6.50 -13.38
N GLN A 143 -6.04 6.01 -14.61
CA GLN A 143 -6.59 4.71 -15.06
C GLN A 143 -6.03 3.54 -14.23
N ILE A 144 -4.72 3.52 -13.96
CA ILE A 144 -4.07 2.49 -13.15
C ILE A 144 -4.64 2.49 -11.73
N LEU A 145 -4.72 3.67 -11.10
CA LEU A 145 -5.23 3.81 -9.75
C LEU A 145 -6.70 3.42 -9.64
N THR A 146 -7.54 3.86 -10.60
CA THR A 146 -8.97 3.55 -10.64
C THR A 146 -9.22 2.05 -10.77
N HIS A 147 -8.43 1.36 -11.62
CA HIS A 147 -8.52 -0.10 -11.76
C HIS A 147 -8.17 -0.81 -10.45
N ALA A 148 -7.10 -0.37 -9.78
CA ALA A 148 -6.67 -0.97 -8.51
C ALA A 148 -7.64 -0.68 -7.35
N ALA A 149 -8.35 0.45 -7.39
CA ALA A 149 -9.36 0.80 -6.38
C ALA A 149 -10.65 0.00 -6.50
N GLY A 150 -11.05 -0.33 -7.73
CA GLY A 150 -12.35 -0.85 -8.06
C GLY A 150 -12.57 -2.34 -7.75
N HIS A 151 -13.63 -2.89 -8.39
CA HIS A 151 -14.08 -4.27 -8.23
C HIS A 151 -13.03 -5.32 -8.65
N ALA A 152 -12.12 -4.98 -9.54
CA ALA A 152 -11.01 -5.86 -9.96
C ALA A 152 -9.79 -5.77 -9.02
N GLY A 153 -9.76 -4.79 -8.13
CA GLY A 153 -8.70 -4.52 -7.15
C GLY A 153 -9.20 -4.60 -5.70
N ILE A 154 -8.91 -3.55 -4.91
CA ILE A 154 -9.14 -3.54 -3.45
C ILE A 154 -10.57 -3.89 -3.07
N CYS A 155 -11.59 -3.25 -3.68
CA CYS A 155 -12.98 -3.53 -3.33
C CYS A 155 -13.36 -4.99 -3.57
N GLY A 156 -12.92 -5.57 -4.71
CA GLY A 156 -13.17 -6.98 -4.98
C GLY A 156 -12.39 -7.92 -4.05
N GLY A 157 -11.18 -7.55 -3.67
CA GLY A 157 -10.39 -8.29 -2.68
C GLY A 157 -11.03 -8.27 -1.31
N GLN A 158 -11.52 -7.10 -0.86
CA GLN A 158 -12.22 -6.95 0.40
C GLN A 158 -13.55 -7.71 0.42
N GLN A 159 -14.30 -7.72 -0.70
CA GLN A 159 -15.52 -8.53 -0.80
C GLN A 159 -15.24 -10.03 -0.63
N LEU A 160 -14.17 -10.53 -1.25
CA LEU A 160 -13.78 -11.94 -1.10
C LEU A 160 -13.34 -12.26 0.33
N ASP A 161 -12.59 -11.36 0.96
CA ASP A 161 -12.11 -11.52 2.33
C ASP A 161 -13.29 -11.67 3.31
N LEU A 162 -14.28 -10.79 3.23
CA LEU A 162 -15.49 -10.85 4.04
C LEU A 162 -16.37 -12.07 3.73
N GLU A 163 -16.59 -12.39 2.44
CA GLU A 163 -17.47 -13.48 2.03
C GLU A 163 -16.91 -14.85 2.42
N TRP A 164 -15.60 -14.97 2.46
CA TRP A 164 -14.90 -16.22 2.74
C TRP A 164 -14.40 -16.33 4.18
N GLU A 165 -14.71 -15.38 5.04
CA GLU A 165 -14.41 -15.43 6.45
C GLU A 165 -15.01 -16.70 7.11
N GLY A 166 -14.22 -17.37 7.95
CA GLY A 166 -14.61 -18.62 8.60
C GLY A 166 -14.63 -19.85 7.69
N ARG A 167 -14.27 -19.73 6.41
CA ARG A 167 -14.08 -20.86 5.50
C ARG A 167 -12.61 -21.32 5.52
N SER A 168 -12.39 -22.60 5.30
CA SER A 168 -11.05 -23.11 4.99
C SER A 168 -10.79 -22.90 3.50
N LEU A 169 -9.85 -22.04 3.17
CA LEU A 169 -9.50 -21.68 1.80
C LEU A 169 -8.38 -22.57 1.28
N ASP A 170 -8.39 -22.85 -0.03
CA ASP A 170 -7.23 -23.38 -0.71
C ASP A 170 -6.24 -22.25 -1.10
N ARG A 171 -5.09 -22.65 -1.69
CA ARG A 171 -4.06 -21.70 -2.08
C ARG A 171 -4.54 -20.69 -3.14
N ASP A 172 -5.33 -21.13 -4.11
CA ASP A 172 -5.77 -20.27 -5.21
C ASP A 172 -6.83 -19.27 -4.73
N GLU A 173 -7.71 -19.69 -3.82
CA GLU A 173 -8.68 -18.81 -3.15
C GLU A 173 -7.96 -17.76 -2.30
N LEU A 174 -6.99 -18.16 -1.47
CA LEU A 174 -6.20 -17.23 -0.66
C LEU A 174 -5.42 -16.24 -1.53
N MET A 175 -4.79 -16.72 -2.61
CA MET A 175 -4.13 -15.88 -3.60
C MET A 175 -5.08 -14.88 -4.25
N ALA A 176 -6.34 -15.28 -4.53
CA ALA A 176 -7.34 -14.41 -5.14
C ALA A 176 -7.67 -13.19 -4.25
N ILE A 177 -7.68 -13.36 -2.93
CA ILE A 177 -7.84 -12.26 -1.96
C ILE A 177 -6.60 -11.35 -2.01
N HIS A 178 -5.41 -11.91 -1.77
CA HIS A 178 -4.20 -11.11 -1.58
C HIS A 178 -3.75 -10.36 -2.83
N LEU A 179 -3.93 -10.94 -4.03
CA LEU A 179 -3.63 -10.27 -5.29
C LEU A 179 -4.51 -9.03 -5.51
N ARG A 180 -5.72 -9.01 -4.96
CA ARG A 180 -6.67 -7.88 -5.08
C ARG A 180 -6.59 -6.94 -3.91
N LYS A 181 -6.75 -7.43 -2.68
CA LYS A 181 -6.78 -6.60 -1.46
C LYS A 181 -5.45 -5.89 -1.22
N THR A 182 -4.33 -6.61 -1.35
CA THR A 182 -2.99 -6.09 -0.99
C THR A 182 -2.12 -5.74 -2.21
N SER A 183 -1.93 -6.71 -3.12
CA SER A 183 -0.96 -6.55 -4.21
C SER A 183 -1.42 -5.58 -5.30
N ALA A 184 -2.74 -5.41 -5.51
CA ALA A 184 -3.26 -4.52 -6.55
C ALA A 184 -2.77 -3.08 -6.38
N LEU A 185 -2.74 -2.56 -5.15
CA LEU A 185 -2.31 -1.19 -4.88
C LEU A 185 -0.77 -1.05 -4.88
N ILE A 186 -0.03 -2.08 -4.52
CA ILE A 186 1.45 -2.13 -4.68
C ILE A 186 1.80 -2.12 -6.17
N ARG A 187 1.10 -2.92 -6.95
CA ARG A 187 1.24 -2.95 -8.43
C ARG A 187 0.90 -1.60 -9.05
N ALA A 188 -0.20 -0.98 -8.62
CA ALA A 188 -0.59 0.35 -9.08
C ALA A 188 0.51 1.37 -8.79
N ALA A 189 1.07 1.37 -7.59
CA ALA A 189 2.15 2.28 -7.21
C ALA A 189 3.37 2.15 -8.14
N CYS A 190 3.85 0.93 -8.40
CA CYS A 190 4.98 0.69 -9.29
C CYS A 190 4.68 1.13 -10.74
N LEU A 191 3.51 0.73 -11.27
CA LEU A 191 3.10 1.07 -12.63
C LEU A 191 2.84 2.57 -12.82
N MET A 192 2.32 3.26 -11.81
CA MET A 192 2.12 4.71 -11.85
C MET A 192 3.46 5.46 -11.88
N GLY A 193 4.48 4.96 -11.19
CA GLY A 193 5.83 5.51 -11.31
C GLY A 193 6.38 5.43 -12.73
N VAL A 194 6.26 4.27 -13.36
CA VAL A 194 6.64 4.08 -14.77
C VAL A 194 5.83 5.00 -15.70
N ALA A 195 4.50 5.08 -15.50
CA ALA A 195 3.61 5.90 -16.31
C ALA A 195 3.90 7.40 -16.15
N ALA A 196 4.17 7.88 -14.95
CA ALA A 196 4.52 9.27 -14.66
C ALA A 196 5.79 9.70 -15.39
N ALA A 197 6.78 8.82 -15.49
CA ALA A 197 8.00 9.06 -16.26
C ALA A 197 7.81 8.91 -17.77
N GLY A 198 6.75 8.23 -18.23
CA GLY A 198 6.59 7.82 -19.63
C GLY A 198 7.52 6.68 -20.01
N GLY A 199 7.74 5.75 -19.09
CA GLY A 199 8.60 4.59 -19.28
C GLY A 199 8.10 3.63 -20.37
N THR A 200 8.95 2.68 -20.75
CA THR A 200 8.69 1.71 -21.82
C THR A 200 7.76 0.58 -21.35
N ALA A 201 7.21 -0.19 -22.32
CA ALA A 201 6.44 -1.38 -22.03
C ALA A 201 7.26 -2.45 -21.27
N GLU A 202 8.55 -2.58 -21.58
CA GLU A 202 9.46 -3.49 -20.89
C GLU A 202 9.66 -3.09 -19.43
N GLN A 203 9.82 -1.77 -19.16
CA GLN A 203 9.90 -1.23 -17.80
C GLN A 203 8.59 -1.44 -17.02
N ALA A 204 7.44 -1.27 -17.67
CA ALA A 204 6.14 -1.53 -17.06
C ALA A 204 5.98 -3.02 -16.69
N ASP A 205 6.38 -3.93 -17.56
CA ASP A 205 6.34 -5.36 -17.34
C ASP A 205 7.27 -5.78 -16.17
N ALA A 206 8.45 -5.21 -16.11
CA ALA A 206 9.40 -5.40 -15.02
C ALA A 206 8.83 -4.89 -13.67
N ALA A 207 8.25 -3.69 -13.68
CA ALA A 207 7.61 -3.09 -12.50
C ALA A 207 6.42 -3.92 -12.01
N GLN A 208 5.63 -4.49 -12.93
CA GLN A 208 4.53 -5.37 -12.57
C GLN A 208 5.02 -6.66 -11.92
N ARG A 209 5.99 -7.35 -12.52
CA ARG A 209 6.57 -8.59 -11.94
C ARG A 209 7.19 -8.33 -10.58
N TYR A 210 7.92 -7.22 -10.44
CA TYR A 210 8.46 -6.78 -9.16
C TYR A 210 7.36 -6.62 -8.10
N ALA A 211 6.29 -5.89 -8.45
CA ALA A 211 5.19 -5.59 -7.55
C ALA A 211 4.41 -6.84 -7.12
N ASP A 212 4.19 -7.78 -8.05
CA ASP A 212 3.48 -9.03 -7.80
C ASP A 212 4.26 -9.91 -6.81
N ALA A 213 5.55 -10.06 -7.03
CA ALA A 213 6.42 -10.84 -6.14
C ALA A 213 6.57 -10.15 -4.77
N LEU A 214 6.82 -8.83 -4.73
CA LEU A 214 6.94 -8.07 -3.48
C LEU A 214 5.65 -8.10 -2.68
N GLY A 215 4.49 -7.90 -3.32
CA GLY A 215 3.19 -7.86 -2.66
C GLY A 215 2.83 -9.19 -2.00
N LEU A 216 3.13 -10.29 -2.67
CA LEU A 216 2.92 -11.63 -2.11
C LEU A 216 3.90 -11.93 -0.97
N ALA A 217 5.19 -11.60 -1.14
CA ALA A 217 6.18 -11.76 -0.07
C ALA A 217 5.79 -10.94 1.17
N PHE A 218 5.29 -9.72 0.95
CA PHE A 218 4.80 -8.85 2.01
C PHE A 218 3.67 -9.51 2.80
N GLN A 219 2.66 -10.07 2.12
CA GLN A 219 1.52 -10.70 2.78
C GLN A 219 1.93 -11.97 3.54
N ILE A 220 2.72 -12.87 2.92
CA ILE A 220 3.21 -14.08 3.60
C ILE A 220 3.99 -13.69 4.87
N ARG A 221 4.79 -12.62 4.80
CA ARG A 221 5.54 -12.13 5.97
C ARG A 221 4.62 -11.54 7.04
N ASP A 222 3.52 -10.87 6.68
CA ASP A 222 2.50 -10.40 7.63
C ASP A 222 1.84 -11.57 8.36
N ASP A 223 1.40 -12.60 7.64
CA ASP A 223 0.82 -13.82 8.21
C ASP A 223 1.79 -14.51 9.19
N MET A 224 3.10 -14.53 8.85
CA MET A 224 4.13 -15.06 9.76
C MET A 224 4.26 -14.20 11.02
N LEU A 225 4.24 -12.87 10.89
CA LEU A 225 4.37 -11.95 12.02
C LEU A 225 3.18 -12.02 12.96
N ASP A 226 1.97 -12.33 12.47
CA ASP A 226 0.80 -12.57 13.32
C ASP A 226 0.98 -13.82 14.23
N VAL A 227 1.82 -14.78 13.80
CA VAL A 227 2.09 -16.01 14.58
C VAL A 227 3.31 -15.89 15.50
N ILE A 228 4.40 -15.26 15.01
CA ILE A 228 5.72 -15.24 15.71
C ILE A 228 6.13 -13.85 16.21
N GLY A 229 5.31 -12.83 15.94
CA GLY A 229 5.60 -11.44 16.31
C GLY A 229 5.55 -11.20 17.81
N ASP A 230 5.84 -9.96 18.20
CA ASP A 230 5.68 -9.44 19.55
C ASP A 230 4.69 -8.28 19.50
N GLU A 231 3.64 -8.31 20.30
CA GLU A 231 2.55 -7.30 20.31
C GLU A 231 3.08 -5.87 20.43
N ALA A 232 4.10 -5.66 21.27
CA ALA A 232 4.70 -4.35 21.46
C ALA A 232 5.38 -3.82 20.19
N THR A 233 5.82 -4.74 19.31
CA THR A 233 6.53 -4.41 18.06
C THR A 233 5.58 -4.37 16.86
N PHE A 234 4.58 -5.25 16.82
CA PHE A 234 3.67 -5.41 15.69
C PHE A 234 2.58 -4.31 15.63
N GLY A 235 2.20 -3.75 16.78
CA GLY A 235 1.20 -2.67 16.87
C GLY A 235 -0.25 -3.11 16.68
N LYS A 236 -0.50 -4.43 16.60
CA LYS A 236 -1.80 -5.13 16.63
C LYS A 236 -1.72 -6.29 17.63
N PRO A 237 -2.86 -6.78 18.15
CA PRO A 237 -2.89 -8.03 18.90
C PRO A 237 -2.36 -9.19 18.03
N ILE A 238 -1.52 -10.05 18.59
CA ILE A 238 -1.05 -11.28 17.93
C ILE A 238 -2.18 -12.29 17.89
N GLY A 239 -2.29 -13.02 16.76
CA GLY A 239 -3.35 -14.00 16.55
C GLY A 239 -4.69 -13.39 16.16
N SER A 240 -4.70 -12.16 15.63
CA SER A 240 -5.90 -11.51 15.11
C SER A 240 -6.54 -12.34 13.99
N ASP A 241 -5.75 -12.83 13.04
CA ASP A 241 -6.23 -13.68 11.94
C ASP A 241 -6.94 -14.95 12.46
N LYS A 242 -6.39 -15.55 13.51
CA LYS A 242 -7.01 -16.72 14.15
C LYS A 242 -8.29 -16.38 14.90
N ALA A 243 -8.35 -15.21 15.54
CA ALA A 243 -9.57 -14.74 16.22
C ALA A 243 -10.68 -14.46 15.20
N GLU A 244 -10.34 -13.92 14.03
CA GLU A 244 -11.24 -13.66 12.90
C GLU A 244 -11.50 -14.91 12.03
N LYS A 245 -10.90 -16.06 12.36
CA LYS A 245 -11.01 -17.33 11.63
C LYS A 245 -10.60 -17.20 10.15
N LYS A 246 -9.66 -16.33 9.85
CA LYS A 246 -9.08 -16.18 8.51
C LYS A 246 -8.07 -17.29 8.25
N THR A 247 -8.08 -17.85 7.03
CA THR A 247 -7.04 -18.79 6.57
C THR A 247 -5.81 -18.00 6.15
N THR A 248 -4.63 -18.40 6.62
CA THR A 248 -3.36 -17.74 6.33
C THR A 248 -2.42 -18.62 5.51
N PHE A 249 -1.36 -18.06 4.93
CA PHE A 249 -0.30 -18.86 4.30
C PHE A 249 0.41 -19.77 5.31
N VAL A 250 0.48 -19.37 6.58
CA VAL A 250 1.09 -20.20 7.63
C VAL A 250 0.24 -21.44 7.90
N ASP A 251 -1.09 -21.34 7.84
CA ASP A 251 -2.00 -22.48 7.98
C ASP A 251 -1.84 -23.47 6.82
N LEU A 252 -1.66 -22.96 5.60
CA LEU A 252 -1.56 -23.80 4.39
C LEU A 252 -0.19 -24.43 4.21
N LEU A 253 0.88 -23.74 4.53
CA LEU A 253 2.26 -24.13 4.19
C LEU A 253 3.11 -24.47 5.41
N GLY A 254 2.79 -23.91 6.56
CA GLY A 254 3.64 -23.90 7.75
C GLY A 254 4.78 -22.88 7.68
N LEU A 255 5.24 -22.40 8.84
CA LEU A 255 6.21 -21.30 8.99
C LEU A 255 7.50 -21.52 8.16
N ALA A 256 8.11 -22.69 8.22
CA ALA A 256 9.37 -22.97 7.50
C ALA A 256 9.21 -22.93 5.97
N ALA A 257 8.03 -23.25 5.43
CA ALA A 257 7.78 -23.12 4.00
C ALA A 257 7.48 -21.65 3.64
N CYS A 258 6.78 -20.91 4.48
CA CYS A 258 6.54 -19.47 4.32
C CYS A 258 7.88 -18.70 4.29
N GLU A 259 8.83 -18.99 5.17
CA GLU A 259 10.18 -18.40 5.15
C GLU A 259 10.88 -18.60 3.81
N ARG A 260 10.90 -19.84 3.30
CA ARG A 260 11.50 -20.14 1.99
C ARG A 260 10.79 -19.44 0.84
N GLU A 261 9.47 -19.34 0.91
CA GLU A 261 8.67 -18.66 -0.13
C GLU A 261 8.90 -17.16 -0.13
N VAL A 262 9.02 -16.51 1.03
CA VAL A 262 9.39 -15.09 1.15
C VAL A 262 10.76 -14.83 0.52
N VAL A 263 11.76 -15.66 0.81
CA VAL A 263 13.10 -15.54 0.20
C VAL A 263 13.02 -15.70 -1.33
N ARG A 264 12.32 -16.72 -1.81
CA ARG A 264 12.15 -16.98 -3.25
C ARG A 264 11.48 -15.80 -3.97
N LEU A 265 10.40 -15.28 -3.40
CA LEU A 265 9.66 -14.13 -3.96
C LEU A 265 10.50 -12.84 -3.91
N THR A 266 11.30 -12.65 -2.87
CA THR A 266 12.23 -11.53 -2.79
C THR A 266 13.30 -11.61 -3.89
N ASP A 267 13.85 -12.79 -4.15
CA ASP A 267 14.80 -13.01 -5.25
C ASP A 267 14.13 -12.80 -6.62
N GLU A 268 12.90 -13.22 -6.79
CA GLU A 268 12.10 -13.01 -8.01
C GLU A 268 11.84 -11.51 -8.24
N ALA A 269 11.44 -10.77 -7.20
CA ALA A 269 11.27 -9.33 -7.27
C ALA A 269 12.58 -8.63 -7.70
N ILE A 270 13.71 -8.97 -7.07
CA ILE A 270 15.01 -8.39 -7.43
C ILE A 270 15.39 -8.73 -8.87
N SER A 271 15.16 -9.96 -9.30
CA SER A 271 15.46 -10.40 -10.69
C SER A 271 14.62 -9.65 -11.72
N ALA A 272 13.38 -9.29 -11.40
CA ALA A 272 12.51 -8.51 -12.26
C ALA A 272 13.07 -7.10 -12.56
N LEU A 273 13.96 -6.58 -11.70
CA LEU A 273 14.58 -5.27 -11.87
C LEU A 273 15.70 -5.22 -12.93
N SER A 274 16.04 -6.34 -13.56
CA SER A 274 17.13 -6.42 -14.54
C SER A 274 17.10 -5.36 -15.66
N PRO A 275 15.95 -4.93 -16.19
CA PRO A 275 15.92 -3.88 -17.22
C PRO A 275 16.35 -2.48 -16.73
N PHE A 276 16.43 -2.26 -15.41
CA PHE A 276 16.86 -1.00 -14.82
C PHE A 276 18.36 -0.96 -14.46
N GLY A 277 19.07 -2.10 -14.64
CA GLY A 277 20.51 -2.21 -14.35
C GLY A 277 20.86 -1.90 -12.89
N GLY A 278 22.07 -1.41 -12.65
CA GLY A 278 22.58 -1.06 -11.30
C GLY A 278 21.86 0.11 -10.64
N GLU A 279 21.03 0.85 -11.34
CA GLU A 279 20.27 1.97 -10.79
C GLU A 279 19.14 1.50 -9.85
N ALA A 280 18.75 0.21 -9.92
CA ALA A 280 17.67 -0.38 -9.11
C ALA A 280 18.09 -0.90 -7.73
N ASP A 281 19.32 -0.62 -7.29
CA ASP A 281 19.87 -1.05 -6.00
C ASP A 281 18.99 -0.66 -4.79
N PHE A 282 18.29 0.47 -4.89
CA PHE A 282 17.35 0.90 -3.85
C PHE A 282 16.18 -0.07 -3.70
N LEU A 283 15.52 -0.44 -4.81
CA LEU A 283 14.40 -1.38 -4.79
C LEU A 283 14.85 -2.79 -4.35
N ALA A 284 16.06 -3.21 -4.74
CA ALA A 284 16.63 -4.47 -4.28
C ALA A 284 16.86 -4.45 -2.75
N ALA A 285 17.41 -3.36 -2.21
CA ALA A 285 17.60 -3.18 -0.77
C ALA A 285 16.26 -3.09 -0.03
N LEU A 286 15.26 -2.42 -0.62
CA LEU A 286 13.90 -2.34 -0.08
C LEU A 286 13.27 -3.73 0.03
N SER A 287 13.35 -4.56 -1.01
CA SER A 287 12.84 -5.93 -1.00
C SER A 287 13.49 -6.77 0.10
N ARG A 288 14.83 -6.70 0.24
CA ARG A 288 15.53 -7.39 1.34
C ARG A 288 15.11 -6.89 2.72
N SER A 289 14.84 -5.60 2.87
CA SER A 289 14.36 -5.05 4.15
C SER A 289 12.96 -5.54 4.52
N MET A 290 12.11 -5.82 3.52
CA MET A 290 10.77 -6.40 3.75
C MET A 290 10.85 -7.87 4.14
N GLU A 291 11.78 -8.64 3.58
CA GLU A 291 12.03 -10.03 3.94
C GLU A 291 12.36 -10.21 5.43
N THR A 292 13.16 -9.29 5.99
CA THR A 292 13.68 -9.39 7.35
C THR A 292 12.95 -8.53 8.38
N ARG A 293 11.88 -7.84 7.98
CA ARG A 293 11.13 -6.95 8.89
C ARG A 293 10.53 -7.70 10.08
N ASN A 294 10.44 -6.99 11.20
CA ASN A 294 9.83 -7.48 12.44
C ASN A 294 8.54 -6.71 12.79
N LYS A 295 8.15 -5.75 11.95
CA LYS A 295 6.96 -4.91 12.13
C LYS A 295 6.47 -4.36 10.78
#